data_16fcdbe84d2c90aaccbd9ea514822ef7
#
_entry.id   16fcdbe84d2c90aaccbd9ea514822ef7
#
_cell.length_a   1.000
_cell.length_b   1.000
_cell.length_c   1.000
_cell.angle_alpha   90.00
_cell.angle_beta   90.00
_cell.angle_gamma   90.00
#
_symmetry.space_group_name_H-M   'P 1'
#
loop_
_entity.id
_entity.type
_entity.pdbx_description
1 polymer ?
#
loop_
_entity_poly.entity_id
_entity_poly.type
_entity_poly.pdbx_seq_one_letter_code
_entity_poly.pdbx_strand_id
1 'polypeptide(L)'
;PPRAKVILSLRYIMTANDTLYMQRCLDLAALATGYTSPNPLVGAVLVHQDRIIGEGYHHRAGEPHAEVNCFASVRPEDEKWIAQSTLYVSLEPCSHYGKTPPCAELVLQKRVPRVVVAMQDPFPEVAGRGIALLRSNGVEVEVGVLEEEARWLNRFFLTAVEKNRPWVTLKWAQSRDGFIDRVR
;
A
#
# COMPACT_ATOMS: atom_id res chain seq x y z
N PRO A 1 -31.95 6.36 38.35
CA PRO A 1 -30.64 5.89 37.91
C PRO A 1 -30.50 6.15 36.41
N PRO A 2 -29.41 6.85 35.97
CA PRO A 2 -29.25 7.14 34.57
C PRO A 2 -28.81 5.87 33.80
N ARG A 3 -29.50 5.60 32.69
CA ARG A 3 -29.15 4.54 31.80
C ARG A 3 -27.77 4.86 31.18
N ALA A 4 -26.77 4.04 31.50
CA ALA A 4 -25.48 4.07 30.82
C ALA A 4 -25.70 3.81 29.32
N LYS A 5 -25.40 4.80 28.48
CA LYS A 5 -25.24 4.58 27.06
C LYS A 5 -24.02 3.71 26.86
N VAL A 6 -24.25 2.44 26.55
CA VAL A 6 -23.22 1.56 26.05
C VAL A 6 -22.82 2.09 24.68
N ILE A 7 -21.72 2.82 24.62
CA ILE A 7 -21.06 3.15 23.37
C ILE A 7 -20.39 1.84 22.93
N LEU A 8 -21.08 1.05 22.11
CA LEU A 8 -20.41 0.02 21.33
C LEU A 8 -19.40 0.75 20.42
N SER A 9 -18.12 0.67 20.79
CA SER A 9 -17.07 0.91 19.81
C SER A 9 -17.25 -0.15 18.75
N LEU A 10 -17.76 0.23 17.60
CA LEU A 10 -17.71 -0.58 16.40
C LEU A 10 -16.23 -0.84 16.12
N ARG A 11 -15.68 -1.95 16.65
CA ARG A 11 -14.48 -2.55 16.11
C ARG A 11 -14.83 -2.88 14.68
N TYR A 12 -14.28 -2.12 13.76
CA TYR A 12 -14.45 -2.32 12.34
C TYR A 12 -13.96 -3.75 12.02
N ILE A 13 -14.90 -4.60 11.65
CA ILE A 13 -14.59 -6.00 11.28
C ILE A 13 -14.01 -5.89 9.87
N MET A 14 -12.71 -6.20 9.71
CA MET A 14 -12.12 -6.42 8.40
C MET A 14 -13.03 -7.36 7.62
N THR A 15 -13.56 -6.90 6.49
CA THR A 15 -14.41 -7.75 5.66
C THR A 15 -13.53 -8.72 4.88
N ALA A 16 -14.03 -9.92 4.58
CA ALA A 16 -13.32 -10.87 3.71
C ALA A 16 -12.95 -10.22 2.37
N ASN A 17 -13.73 -9.24 1.92
CA ASN A 17 -13.49 -8.49 0.70
C ASN A 17 -12.29 -7.52 0.82
N ASP A 18 -12.06 -6.87 1.99
CA ASP A 18 -10.90 -6.00 2.17
C ASP A 18 -9.58 -6.76 2.02
N THR A 19 -9.52 -7.97 2.57
CA THR A 19 -8.36 -8.88 2.40
C THR A 19 -8.14 -9.26 0.93
N LEU A 20 -9.22 -9.56 0.20
CA LEU A 20 -9.14 -9.94 -1.22
C LEU A 20 -8.56 -8.80 -2.08
N TYR A 21 -9.07 -7.57 -1.91
CA TYR A 21 -8.61 -6.43 -2.69
C TYR A 21 -7.21 -5.96 -2.28
N MET A 22 -6.87 -6.09 -0.99
CA MET A 22 -5.51 -5.82 -0.54
C MET A 22 -4.51 -6.85 -1.08
N GLN A 23 -4.88 -8.13 -1.13
CA GLN A 23 -4.05 -9.14 -1.79
C GLN A 23 -3.80 -8.76 -3.26
N ARG A 24 -4.83 -8.28 -3.97
CA ARG A 24 -4.65 -7.80 -5.35
C ARG A 24 -3.67 -6.62 -5.43
N CYS A 25 -3.69 -5.68 -4.47
CA CYS A 25 -2.69 -4.60 -4.40
C CYS A 25 -1.27 -5.17 -4.26
N LEU A 26 -1.07 -6.17 -3.40
CA LEU A 26 0.23 -6.81 -3.20
C LEU A 26 0.71 -7.55 -4.44
N ASP A 27 -0.19 -8.25 -5.13
CA ASP A 27 0.13 -8.97 -6.38
C ASP A 27 0.57 -7.99 -7.47
N LEU A 28 -0.12 -6.85 -7.61
CA LEU A 28 0.28 -5.78 -8.54
C LEU A 28 1.63 -5.18 -8.16
N ALA A 29 1.84 -4.87 -6.89
CA ALA A 29 3.11 -4.34 -6.39
C ALA A 29 4.29 -5.27 -6.70
N ALA A 30 4.09 -6.59 -6.58
CA ALA A 30 5.12 -7.60 -6.83
C ALA A 30 5.62 -7.61 -8.29
N LEU A 31 4.80 -7.15 -9.26
CA LEU A 31 5.20 -7.06 -10.68
C LEU A 31 6.38 -6.11 -10.91
N ALA A 32 6.58 -5.15 -10.01
CA ALA A 32 7.68 -4.19 -10.08
C ALA A 32 8.96 -4.64 -9.36
N THR A 33 9.02 -5.89 -8.91
CA THR A 33 10.19 -6.41 -8.18
C THR A 33 11.48 -6.24 -8.99
N GLY A 34 12.46 -5.55 -8.40
CA GLY A 34 13.75 -5.26 -9.03
C GLY A 34 13.81 -3.96 -9.84
N TYR A 35 12.69 -3.25 -10.03
CA TYR A 35 12.63 -2.04 -10.87
C TYR A 35 12.42 -0.74 -10.07
N THR A 36 11.87 -0.81 -8.85
CA THR A 36 11.49 0.39 -8.09
C THR A 36 12.59 0.96 -7.21
N SER A 37 13.67 0.22 -6.94
CA SER A 37 14.71 0.69 -6.01
C SER A 37 15.23 2.09 -6.38
N PRO A 38 15.38 3.01 -5.40
CA PRO A 38 15.26 2.83 -3.94
C PRO A 38 13.84 2.91 -3.38
N ASN A 39 12.81 3.12 -4.22
CA ASN A 39 11.42 3.25 -3.82
C ASN A 39 10.81 1.91 -3.39
N PRO A 40 9.75 1.92 -2.55
CA PRO A 40 9.02 0.72 -2.19
C PRO A 40 8.20 0.16 -3.38
N LEU A 41 7.82 -1.11 -3.23
CA LEU A 41 6.84 -1.78 -4.08
C LEU A 41 5.44 -1.39 -3.60
N VAL A 42 4.67 -0.71 -4.45
CA VAL A 42 3.32 -0.24 -4.11
C VAL A 42 2.34 -0.63 -5.21
N GLY A 43 1.18 -1.14 -4.80
CA GLY A 43 0.02 -1.40 -5.65
C GLY A 43 -1.22 -0.73 -5.10
N ALA A 44 -2.13 -0.37 -5.98
CA ALA A 44 -3.40 0.27 -5.65
C ALA A 44 -4.54 -0.30 -6.49
N VAL A 45 -5.72 -0.44 -5.86
CA VAL A 45 -6.94 -0.95 -6.49
C VAL A 45 -8.12 -0.08 -6.07
N LEU A 46 -8.94 0.33 -7.02
CA LEU A 46 -10.15 1.12 -6.80
C LEU A 46 -11.38 0.25 -7.02
N VAL A 47 -12.24 0.14 -6.00
CA VAL A 47 -13.39 -0.77 -5.99
C VAL A 47 -14.69 -0.03 -5.80
N HIS A 48 -15.66 -0.29 -6.67
CA HIS A 48 -17.04 0.17 -6.56
C HIS A 48 -18.00 -1.02 -6.58
N GLN A 49 -18.82 -1.19 -5.52
CA GLN A 49 -19.80 -2.28 -5.41
C GLN A 49 -19.21 -3.66 -5.79
N ASP A 50 -18.15 -4.04 -5.09
CA ASP A 50 -17.40 -5.29 -5.29
C ASP A 50 -16.79 -5.50 -6.70
N ARG A 51 -16.80 -4.47 -7.55
CA ARG A 51 -16.16 -4.47 -8.86
C ARG A 51 -14.91 -3.59 -8.85
N ILE A 52 -13.78 -4.13 -9.26
CA ILE A 52 -12.58 -3.35 -9.51
C ILE A 52 -12.82 -2.47 -10.75
N ILE A 53 -12.68 -1.15 -10.59
CA ILE A 53 -12.84 -0.17 -11.65
C ILE A 53 -11.53 0.50 -12.06
N GLY A 54 -10.47 0.34 -11.25
CA GLY A 54 -9.11 0.81 -11.57
C GLY A 54 -8.08 0.01 -10.81
N GLU A 55 -6.91 -0.19 -11.42
CA GLU A 55 -5.75 -0.87 -10.85
C GLU A 55 -4.47 -0.18 -11.27
N GLY A 56 -3.48 -0.18 -10.41
CA GLY A 56 -2.17 0.37 -10.75
C GLY A 56 -1.10 -0.04 -9.76
N TYR A 57 0.14 0.07 -10.18
CA TYR A 57 1.29 -0.14 -9.31
C TYR A 57 2.42 0.83 -9.69
N HIS A 58 3.36 1.04 -8.80
CA HIS A 58 4.54 1.83 -9.08
C HIS A 58 5.52 1.01 -9.91
N HIS A 59 5.69 1.38 -11.18
CA HIS A 59 6.44 0.56 -12.13
C HIS A 59 7.94 0.68 -11.93
N ARG A 60 8.44 1.92 -11.73
CA ARG A 60 9.87 2.21 -11.68
C ARG A 60 10.15 3.51 -10.90
N ALA A 61 11.31 3.59 -10.25
CA ALA A 61 11.74 4.81 -9.59
C ALA A 61 11.71 6.02 -10.52
N GLY A 62 11.08 7.11 -10.06
CA GLY A 62 10.90 8.34 -10.83
C GLY A 62 9.64 8.40 -11.71
N GLU A 63 8.93 7.30 -11.88
CA GLU A 63 7.64 7.22 -12.57
C GLU A 63 6.46 7.48 -11.62
N PRO A 64 5.21 7.58 -12.14
CA PRO A 64 4.02 7.79 -11.34
C PRO A 64 3.82 6.74 -10.24
N HIS A 65 3.26 7.15 -9.12
CA HIS A 65 2.92 6.27 -8.01
C HIS A 65 1.73 5.36 -8.36
N ALA A 66 1.53 4.32 -7.56
CA ALA A 66 0.49 3.32 -7.77
C ALA A 66 -0.92 3.93 -7.84
N GLU A 67 -1.21 4.90 -6.97
CA GLU A 67 -2.50 5.58 -6.93
C GLU A 67 -2.76 6.37 -8.22
N VAL A 68 -1.74 7.06 -8.74
CA VAL A 68 -1.85 7.79 -10.02
C VAL A 68 -2.17 6.84 -11.16
N ASN A 69 -1.42 5.72 -11.24
CA ASN A 69 -1.64 4.69 -12.25
C ASN A 69 -3.02 4.03 -12.10
N CYS A 70 -3.46 3.80 -10.85
CA CYS A 70 -4.77 3.26 -10.55
C CYS A 70 -5.90 4.17 -11.06
N PHE A 71 -5.86 5.47 -10.74
CA PHE A 71 -6.86 6.41 -11.25
C PHE A 71 -6.80 6.58 -12.77
N ALA A 72 -5.61 6.55 -13.36
CA ALA A 72 -5.43 6.64 -14.81
C ALA A 72 -5.98 5.42 -15.57
N SER A 73 -6.10 4.27 -14.92
CA SER A 73 -6.64 3.05 -15.51
C SER A 73 -8.17 2.97 -15.50
N VAL A 74 -8.84 3.88 -14.77
CA VAL A 74 -10.31 3.93 -14.71
C VAL A 74 -10.87 4.29 -16.08
N ARG A 75 -11.82 3.50 -16.56
CA ARG A 75 -12.47 3.75 -17.85
C ARG A 75 -13.37 4.99 -17.78
N PRO A 76 -13.55 5.74 -18.89
CA PRO A 76 -14.40 6.93 -18.88
C PRO A 76 -15.83 6.71 -18.37
N GLU A 77 -16.43 5.56 -18.69
CA GLU A 77 -17.77 5.18 -18.21
C GLU A 77 -17.85 4.94 -16.70
N ASP A 78 -16.72 4.64 -16.06
CA ASP A 78 -16.61 4.35 -14.63
C ASP A 78 -16.16 5.55 -13.79
N GLU A 79 -15.66 6.63 -14.40
CA GLU A 79 -15.18 7.83 -13.69
C GLU A 79 -16.19 8.41 -12.69
N LYS A 80 -17.48 8.36 -13.02
CA LYS A 80 -18.58 8.82 -12.16
C LYS A 80 -18.69 8.05 -10.83
N TRP A 81 -18.10 6.85 -10.74
CA TRP A 81 -18.15 6.00 -9.57
C TRP A 81 -16.96 6.19 -8.62
N ILE A 82 -15.92 6.93 -9.03
CA ILE A 82 -14.72 7.15 -8.20
C ILE A 82 -15.08 7.70 -6.82
N ALA A 83 -15.97 8.70 -6.77
CA ALA A 83 -16.41 9.34 -5.52
C ALA A 83 -17.35 8.45 -4.65
N GLN A 84 -17.62 7.24 -5.06
CA GLN A 84 -18.42 6.23 -4.34
C GLN A 84 -17.65 4.93 -4.13
N SER A 85 -16.34 4.95 -4.40
CA SER A 85 -15.48 3.78 -4.37
C SER A 85 -14.61 3.74 -3.13
N THR A 86 -14.05 2.57 -2.83
CA THR A 86 -12.99 2.37 -1.85
C THR A 86 -11.66 2.23 -2.58
N LEU A 87 -10.65 2.97 -2.17
CA LEU A 87 -9.27 2.80 -2.63
C LEU A 87 -8.53 1.87 -1.65
N TYR A 88 -7.95 0.82 -2.18
CA TYR A 88 -7.00 -0.04 -1.49
C TYR A 88 -5.59 0.31 -1.95
N VAL A 89 -4.66 0.41 -1.02
CA VAL A 89 -3.26 0.71 -1.32
C VAL A 89 -2.34 -0.02 -0.36
N SER A 90 -1.28 -0.65 -0.87
CA SER A 90 -0.39 -1.48 -0.06
C SER A 90 0.56 -0.71 0.86
N LEU A 91 0.68 0.62 0.66
CA LEU A 91 1.48 1.52 1.50
C LEU A 91 0.74 2.85 1.67
N GLU A 92 0.95 3.52 2.80
CA GLU A 92 0.40 4.85 3.08
C GLU A 92 0.58 5.82 1.91
N PRO A 93 -0.49 6.49 1.42
CA PRO A 93 -0.38 7.52 0.39
C PRO A 93 0.53 8.66 0.85
N CYS A 94 1.49 9.04 0.03
CA CYS A 94 2.44 10.09 0.35
C CYS A 94 1.74 11.45 0.58
N SER A 95 2.30 12.26 1.51
CA SER A 95 1.79 13.58 1.89
C SER A 95 2.75 14.73 1.61
N HIS A 96 3.96 14.43 1.12
CA HIS A 96 4.96 15.45 0.81
C HIS A 96 4.98 15.79 -0.68
N TYR A 97 5.26 17.04 -0.99
CA TYR A 97 5.49 17.50 -2.36
C TYR A 97 6.87 17.05 -2.83
N GLY A 98 6.87 16.21 -3.87
CA GLY A 98 8.07 15.83 -4.61
C GLY A 98 8.06 16.47 -5.99
N LYS A 99 8.33 15.68 -7.03
CA LYS A 99 8.19 16.12 -8.43
C LYS A 99 6.72 16.25 -8.87
N THR A 100 5.82 15.61 -8.15
CA THR A 100 4.36 15.60 -8.37
C THR A 100 3.65 15.92 -7.06
N PRO A 101 2.38 16.39 -7.12
CA PRO A 101 1.55 16.54 -5.93
C PRO A 101 1.41 15.23 -5.16
N PRO A 102 1.21 15.29 -3.82
CA PRO A 102 1.05 14.11 -2.99
C PRO A 102 -0.13 13.23 -3.37
N CYS A 103 0.01 11.91 -3.26
CA CYS A 103 -1.09 10.98 -3.54
C CYS A 103 -2.27 11.16 -2.60
N ALA A 104 -2.06 11.54 -1.35
CA ALA A 104 -3.13 11.86 -0.41
C ALA A 104 -4.01 13.02 -0.91
N GLU A 105 -3.42 14.07 -1.50
CA GLU A 105 -4.17 15.17 -2.12
C GLU A 105 -4.93 14.71 -3.37
N LEU A 106 -4.33 13.85 -4.20
CA LEU A 106 -5.02 13.27 -5.36
C LEU A 106 -6.26 12.49 -4.92
N VAL A 107 -6.17 11.69 -3.85
CA VAL A 107 -7.31 10.96 -3.27
C VAL A 107 -8.42 11.93 -2.86
N LEU A 108 -8.08 13.05 -2.19
CA LEU A 108 -9.04 14.09 -1.81
C LEU A 108 -9.67 14.78 -3.02
N GLN A 109 -8.86 15.12 -4.04
CA GLN A 109 -9.37 15.71 -5.30
C GLN A 109 -10.35 14.78 -6.01
N LYS A 110 -10.08 13.48 -6.01
CA LYS A 110 -10.96 12.44 -6.57
C LYS A 110 -12.17 12.14 -5.68
N ARG A 111 -12.26 12.74 -4.48
CA ARG A 111 -13.36 12.60 -3.51
C ARG A 111 -13.63 11.15 -3.09
N VAL A 112 -12.59 10.34 -3.00
CA VAL A 112 -12.74 8.94 -2.54
C VAL A 112 -13.14 8.95 -1.07
N PRO A 113 -14.27 8.31 -0.68
CA PRO A 113 -14.79 8.39 0.69
C PRO A 113 -14.08 7.45 1.67
N ARG A 114 -13.48 6.36 1.18
CA ARG A 114 -12.83 5.34 2.01
C ARG A 114 -11.51 4.89 1.40
N VAL A 115 -10.48 4.77 2.25
CA VAL A 115 -9.16 4.24 1.89
C VAL A 115 -8.77 3.12 2.85
N VAL A 116 -8.30 2.01 2.31
CA VAL A 116 -7.76 0.88 3.07
C VAL A 116 -6.28 0.77 2.77
N VAL A 117 -5.45 0.80 3.81
CA VAL A 117 -4.00 0.82 3.73
C VAL A 117 -3.44 -0.46 4.37
N ALA A 118 -2.53 -1.16 3.69
CA ALA A 118 -1.92 -2.33 4.29
C ALA A 118 -0.95 -1.95 5.42
N MET A 119 -0.03 -1.04 5.17
CA MET A 119 0.95 -0.60 6.16
C MET A 119 1.21 0.90 6.10
N GLN A 120 1.52 1.48 7.25
CA GLN A 120 2.00 2.85 7.35
C GLN A 120 3.41 2.97 6.77
N ASP A 121 3.75 4.11 6.17
CA ASP A 121 5.10 4.37 5.69
C ASP A 121 6.06 4.48 6.89
N PRO A 122 7.15 3.69 6.93
CA PRO A 122 8.11 3.73 8.03
C PRO A 122 9.02 4.96 8.00
N PHE A 123 9.01 5.73 6.91
CA PHE A 123 9.88 6.88 6.76
C PHE A 123 9.44 8.00 7.73
N PRO A 124 10.28 8.44 8.69
CA PRO A 124 9.85 9.34 9.77
C PRO A 124 9.22 10.66 9.31
N GLU A 125 9.59 11.11 8.11
CA GLU A 125 9.08 12.35 7.52
C GLU A 125 7.68 12.17 6.90
N VAL A 126 7.23 10.94 6.68
CA VAL A 126 5.94 10.59 6.05
C VAL A 126 4.99 9.95 7.06
N ALA A 127 5.54 9.12 7.94
CA ALA A 127 4.84 8.24 8.86
C ALA A 127 3.54 8.82 9.46
N GLY A 128 2.40 8.33 9.01
CA GLY A 128 1.06 8.72 9.48
C GLY A 128 0.54 10.07 8.97
N ARG A 129 1.32 10.86 8.25
CA ARG A 129 0.90 12.20 7.77
C ARG A 129 -0.12 12.11 6.65
N GLY A 130 0.03 11.16 5.72
CA GLY A 130 -0.94 10.91 4.65
C GLY A 130 -2.26 10.43 5.21
N ILE A 131 -2.22 9.47 6.13
CA ILE A 131 -3.40 8.96 6.85
C ILE A 131 -4.09 10.08 7.63
N ALA A 132 -3.33 10.90 8.37
CA ALA A 132 -3.87 12.01 9.14
C ALA A 132 -4.52 13.08 8.24
N LEU A 133 -3.90 13.39 7.10
CA LEU A 133 -4.44 14.33 6.11
C LEU A 133 -5.79 13.82 5.56
N LEU A 134 -5.87 12.56 5.17
CA LEU A 134 -7.11 11.97 4.68
C LEU A 134 -8.21 11.99 5.75
N ARG A 135 -7.91 11.55 6.98
CA ARG A 135 -8.87 11.53 8.09
C ARG A 135 -9.37 12.92 8.47
N SER A 136 -8.49 13.93 8.50
CA SER A 136 -8.88 15.32 8.82
C SER A 136 -9.79 15.96 7.76
N ASN A 137 -9.80 15.42 6.55
CA ASN A 137 -10.69 15.81 5.46
C ASN A 137 -11.92 14.90 5.30
N GLY A 138 -12.24 14.08 6.31
CA GLY A 138 -13.45 13.27 6.35
C GLY A 138 -13.39 11.96 5.57
N VAL A 139 -12.22 11.54 5.10
CA VAL A 139 -12.03 10.23 4.48
C VAL A 139 -11.94 9.17 5.58
N GLU A 140 -12.71 8.10 5.45
CA GLU A 140 -12.58 6.92 6.30
C GLU A 140 -11.29 6.19 5.95
N VAL A 141 -10.39 5.99 6.92
CA VAL A 141 -9.11 5.30 6.67
C VAL A 141 -8.93 4.14 7.63
N GLU A 142 -8.86 2.94 7.07
CA GLU A 142 -8.49 1.70 7.74
C GLU A 142 -7.04 1.35 7.46
N VAL A 143 -6.31 0.84 8.46
CA VAL A 143 -4.89 0.51 8.34
C VAL A 143 -4.63 -0.86 8.94
N GLY A 144 -3.72 -1.64 8.34
CA GLY A 144 -3.26 -2.92 8.86
C GLY A 144 -3.80 -4.15 8.13
N VAL A 145 -4.49 -3.97 7.02
CA VAL A 145 -5.01 -5.11 6.24
C VAL A 145 -3.86 -5.75 5.46
N LEU A 146 -3.50 -7.00 5.80
CA LEU A 146 -2.33 -7.73 5.27
C LEU A 146 -1.00 -6.99 5.51
N GLU A 147 -0.85 -6.38 6.69
CA GLU A 147 0.36 -5.62 7.02
C GLU A 147 1.63 -6.49 6.97
N GLU A 148 1.57 -7.71 7.50
CA GLU A 148 2.74 -8.61 7.53
C GLU A 148 3.20 -8.98 6.12
N GLU A 149 2.27 -9.26 5.21
CA GLU A 149 2.54 -9.55 3.80
C GLU A 149 3.10 -8.33 3.07
N ALA A 150 2.55 -7.14 3.31
CA ALA A 150 3.05 -5.88 2.75
C ALA A 150 4.48 -5.58 3.24
N ARG A 151 4.75 -5.80 4.53
CA ARG A 151 6.09 -5.67 5.12
C ARG A 151 7.07 -6.68 4.54
N TRP A 152 6.65 -7.93 4.37
CA TRP A 152 7.49 -8.96 3.75
C TRP A 152 7.82 -8.64 2.29
N LEU A 153 6.85 -8.19 1.52
CA LEU A 153 7.05 -7.76 0.13
C LEU A 153 8.09 -6.63 0.06
N ASN A 154 8.00 -5.66 0.97
CA ASN A 154 8.87 -4.48 1.03
C ASN A 154 10.09 -4.63 1.96
N ARG A 155 10.46 -5.86 2.38
CA ARG A 155 11.54 -6.11 3.36
C ARG A 155 12.88 -5.47 3.01
N PHE A 156 13.21 -5.33 1.73
CA PHE A 156 14.45 -4.68 1.28
C PHE A 156 14.42 -3.18 1.58
N PHE A 157 13.35 -2.51 1.19
CA PHE A 157 13.10 -1.10 1.46
C PHE A 157 13.04 -0.84 2.97
N LEU A 158 12.23 -1.61 3.70
CA LEU A 158 12.08 -1.48 5.15
C LEU A 158 13.40 -1.67 5.90
N THR A 159 14.22 -2.64 5.51
CA THR A 159 15.52 -2.85 6.15
C THR A 159 16.46 -1.67 5.93
N ALA A 160 16.42 -1.07 4.74
CA ALA A 160 17.22 0.13 4.46
C ALA A 160 16.76 1.33 5.29
N VAL A 161 15.45 1.58 5.37
CA VAL A 161 14.88 2.74 6.07
C VAL A 161 14.93 2.57 7.60
N GLU A 162 14.45 1.43 8.12
CA GLU A 162 14.31 1.22 9.57
C GLU A 162 15.64 0.86 10.25
N LYS A 163 16.55 0.18 9.53
CA LYS A 163 17.79 -0.36 10.11
C LYS A 163 19.05 0.28 9.55
N ASN A 164 18.93 1.21 8.62
CA ASN A 164 20.03 1.89 7.95
C ASN A 164 21.13 0.93 7.44
N ARG A 165 20.72 -0.20 6.88
CA ARG A 165 21.60 -1.21 6.30
C ARG A 165 20.91 -1.96 5.16
N PRO A 166 21.65 -2.57 4.22
CA PRO A 166 21.04 -3.41 3.20
C PRO A 166 20.46 -4.70 3.80
N TRP A 167 19.51 -5.28 3.08
CA TRP A 167 19.12 -6.66 3.26
C TRP A 167 20.19 -7.55 2.64
N VAL A 168 20.69 -8.53 3.38
CA VAL A 168 21.71 -9.48 2.91
C VAL A 168 21.08 -10.84 2.70
N THR A 169 21.20 -11.39 1.51
CA THR A 169 20.80 -12.75 1.20
C THR A 169 22.05 -13.56 0.83
N LEU A 170 22.33 -14.62 1.58
CA LEU A 170 23.39 -15.55 1.26
C LEU A 170 22.79 -16.78 0.55
N LYS A 171 23.35 -17.11 -0.59
CA LYS A 171 23.03 -18.34 -1.32
C LYS A 171 24.31 -19.11 -1.58
N TRP A 172 24.35 -20.36 -1.16
CA TRP A 172 25.45 -21.25 -1.46
C TRP A 172 24.90 -22.63 -1.84
N ALA A 173 25.73 -23.39 -2.57
CA ALA A 173 25.51 -24.79 -2.82
C ALA A 173 26.63 -25.57 -2.14
N GLN A 174 26.31 -26.69 -1.51
CA GLN A 174 27.29 -27.57 -0.87
C GLN A 174 26.93 -29.02 -1.13
N SER A 175 27.93 -29.87 -1.15
CA SER A 175 27.78 -31.32 -1.18
C SER A 175 27.24 -31.84 0.17
N ARG A 176 26.83 -33.12 0.22
CA ARG A 176 26.27 -33.73 1.43
C ARG A 176 27.26 -33.72 2.62
N ASP A 177 28.56 -33.70 2.36
CA ASP A 177 29.64 -33.61 3.34
C ASP A 177 30.05 -32.15 3.67
N GLY A 178 29.30 -31.15 3.18
CA GLY A 178 29.44 -29.75 3.58
C GLY A 178 30.46 -28.94 2.78
N PHE A 179 31.01 -29.46 1.70
CA PHE A 179 32.00 -28.75 0.87
C PHE A 179 31.31 -27.97 -0.26
N ILE A 180 31.85 -26.78 -0.60
CA ILE A 180 31.39 -25.95 -1.72
C ILE A 180 32.04 -26.41 -3.03
N ASP A 181 33.28 -26.95 -2.96
CA ASP A 181 34.04 -27.49 -4.08
C ASP A 181 34.84 -28.73 -3.66
N ARG A 182 35.28 -29.51 -4.63
CA ARG A 182 36.24 -30.57 -4.39
C ARG A 182 37.63 -29.97 -4.34
N VAL A 183 38.37 -30.29 -3.29
CA VAL A 183 39.80 -30.01 -3.24
C VAL A 183 40.46 -30.77 -4.41
N ARG A 184 41.03 -30.03 -5.35
CA ARG A 184 41.82 -30.59 -6.45
C ARG A 184 43.25 -30.86 -6.00
#